data_2b91a3c602f4c846457e56575177046a
#
_entry.id   2b91a3c602f4c846457e56575177046a
#
_cell.length_a   1.000
_cell.length_b   1.000
_cell.length_c   1.000
_cell.angle_alpha   90.00
_cell.angle_beta   90.00
_cell.angle_gamma   90.00
#
_symmetry.space_group_name_H-M   'P 1'
#
loop_
_entity.id
_entity.type
_entity.pdbx_description
1 polymer ?
#
loop_
_entity_poly.entity_id
_entity_poly.type
_entity_poly.pdbx_seq_one_letter_code
_entity_poly.pdbx_strand_id
1 'polypeptide(L)'
;GPPPPHEFTVGFLNRITNGFSGELIIGRGRHGVVYKGMQDNGEWIAVKKLHLMPGLDDEEFKNEFNNLMRVRHQNTIWLVGYCCHTTEVPVEHNGEHVSARVEERALCSEYLHGGSLDKHLSNEPCALVWHTCYKIIKGICQGLRYLHEGFEYPIYHLELKPTKILLDKDMMPKIGGFGFSKLFDSIKTFDSSEVTGTSVYMPPEYISQGKISPKFDVFSVGVIILQIMVGK
;
A
#
# COMPACT_ATOMS: atom_id res chain seq x y z
N GLY A 1 -14.81 -11.17 -14.93
CA GLY A 1 -13.94 -10.12 -14.38
C GLY A 1 -14.23 -9.93 -12.91
N PRO A 2 -13.31 -9.37 -12.14
CA PRO A 2 -13.57 -9.07 -10.74
C PRO A 2 -14.74 -8.07 -10.63
N PRO A 3 -15.51 -8.11 -9.52
CA PRO A 3 -16.63 -7.21 -9.32
C PRO A 3 -16.15 -5.75 -9.34
N PRO A 4 -17.06 -4.80 -9.69
CA PRO A 4 -16.73 -3.37 -9.62
C PRO A 4 -16.33 -2.97 -8.19
N PRO A 5 -15.56 -1.89 -8.04
CA PRO A 5 -15.14 -1.39 -6.73
C PRO A 5 -16.34 -1.09 -5.84
N HIS A 6 -16.24 -1.48 -4.58
CA HIS A 6 -17.30 -1.27 -3.61
C HIS A 6 -16.96 -0.10 -2.67
N GLU A 7 -17.88 0.86 -2.53
CA GLU A 7 -17.77 1.87 -1.49
C GLU A 7 -18.31 1.30 -0.18
N PHE A 8 -17.40 1.03 0.75
CA PHE A 8 -17.73 0.50 2.07
C PHE A 8 -18.11 1.63 3.04
N THR A 9 -19.07 1.37 3.90
CA THR A 9 -19.39 2.31 4.98
C THR A 9 -18.41 2.20 6.13
N VAL A 10 -18.22 3.28 6.89
CA VAL A 10 -17.43 3.30 8.12
C VAL A 10 -17.93 2.23 9.11
N GLY A 11 -19.25 2.12 9.27
CA GLY A 11 -19.85 1.13 10.16
C GLY A 11 -19.54 -0.31 9.76
N PHE A 12 -19.54 -0.62 8.46
CA PHE A 12 -19.13 -1.93 7.96
C PHE A 12 -17.68 -2.22 8.28
N LEU A 13 -16.76 -1.30 7.95
CA LEU A 13 -15.33 -1.49 8.23
C LEU A 13 -15.05 -1.60 9.73
N ASN A 14 -15.71 -0.80 10.53
CA ASN A 14 -15.62 -0.86 11.99
C ASN A 14 -16.04 -2.25 12.52
N ARG A 15 -17.13 -2.80 12.00
CA ARG A 15 -17.64 -4.12 12.39
C ARG A 15 -16.67 -5.24 12.01
N ILE A 16 -16.22 -5.31 10.76
CA ILE A 16 -15.33 -6.40 10.28
C ILE A 16 -13.92 -6.35 10.88
N THR A 17 -13.51 -5.21 11.40
CA THR A 17 -12.20 -5.02 12.06
C THR A 17 -12.30 -4.98 13.59
N ASN A 18 -13.47 -5.33 14.15
CA ASN A 18 -13.74 -5.27 15.59
C ASN A 18 -13.32 -3.90 16.21
N GLY A 19 -13.86 -2.82 15.64
CA GLY A 19 -13.55 -1.46 16.07
C GLY A 19 -12.11 -1.03 15.76
N PHE A 20 -11.53 -1.52 14.67
CA PHE A 20 -10.11 -1.34 14.37
C PHE A 20 -9.21 -1.80 15.52
N SER A 21 -9.51 -2.99 16.05
CA SER A 21 -8.78 -3.58 17.19
C SER A 21 -7.29 -3.72 16.88
N GLY A 22 -6.46 -3.41 17.89
CA GLY A 22 -5.01 -3.58 17.81
C GLY A 22 -4.58 -5.02 17.52
N GLU A 23 -5.37 -6.01 17.90
CA GLU A 23 -5.10 -7.44 17.65
C GLU A 23 -5.24 -7.82 16.17
N LEU A 24 -5.98 -7.03 15.38
CA LEU A 24 -6.18 -7.25 13.95
C LEU A 24 -5.20 -6.46 13.08
N ILE A 25 -4.25 -5.77 13.67
CA ILE A 25 -3.23 -5.05 12.92
C ILE A 25 -2.27 -6.03 12.26
N ILE A 26 -2.13 -5.91 10.93
CA ILE A 26 -1.21 -6.71 10.12
C ILE A 26 -0.07 -5.89 9.52
N GLY A 27 -0.17 -4.55 9.59
CA GLY A 27 0.89 -3.66 9.13
C GLY A 27 0.69 -2.23 9.58
N ARG A 28 1.80 -1.51 9.73
CA ARG A 28 1.83 -0.07 9.99
C ARG A 28 2.73 0.58 8.96
N GLY A 29 2.33 1.69 8.44
CA GLY A 29 3.11 2.44 7.46
C GLY A 29 2.88 3.94 7.58
N ARG A 30 3.66 4.70 6.82
CA ARG A 30 3.60 6.16 6.76
C ARG A 30 2.18 6.69 6.47
N HIS A 31 1.43 5.98 5.64
CA HIS A 31 0.13 6.45 5.15
C HIS A 31 -1.07 5.88 5.90
N GLY A 32 -0.87 5.00 6.86
CA GLY A 32 -1.96 4.42 7.62
C GLY A 32 -1.62 3.09 8.28
N VAL A 33 -2.62 2.52 8.92
CA VAL A 33 -2.55 1.25 9.61
C VAL A 33 -3.41 0.23 8.88
N VAL A 34 -2.87 -0.96 8.64
CA VAL A 34 -3.55 -2.04 7.93
C VAL A 34 -4.10 -3.05 8.93
N TYR A 35 -5.38 -3.33 8.80
CA TYR A 35 -6.10 -4.28 9.64
C TYR A 35 -6.57 -5.47 8.80
N LYS A 36 -6.66 -6.63 9.42
CA LYS A 36 -7.33 -7.79 8.88
C LYS A 36 -8.82 -7.70 9.21
N GLY A 37 -9.69 -7.77 8.21
CA GLY A 37 -11.15 -7.71 8.37
C GLY A 37 -11.81 -8.96 7.83
N MET A 38 -12.75 -9.55 8.59
CA MET A 38 -13.53 -10.71 8.15
C MET A 38 -14.89 -10.26 7.65
N GLN A 39 -15.18 -10.52 6.38
CA GLN A 39 -16.49 -10.24 5.77
C GLN A 39 -17.53 -11.29 6.19
N ASP A 40 -18.80 -10.99 5.96
CA ASP A 40 -19.92 -11.88 6.34
C ASP A 40 -19.92 -13.22 5.57
N ASN A 41 -19.29 -13.25 4.40
CA ASN A 41 -19.10 -14.47 3.59
C ASN A 41 -17.92 -15.35 4.08
N GLY A 42 -17.23 -14.95 5.16
CA GLY A 42 -16.07 -15.65 5.70
C GLY A 42 -14.74 -15.34 5.00
N GLU A 43 -14.73 -14.47 4.00
CA GLU A 43 -13.50 -14.05 3.31
C GLU A 43 -12.79 -12.93 4.08
N TRP A 44 -11.46 -13.00 4.08
CA TRP A 44 -10.64 -11.96 4.67
C TRP A 44 -10.28 -10.89 3.66
N ILE A 45 -10.33 -9.64 4.09
CA ILE A 45 -9.78 -8.49 3.36
C ILE A 45 -8.77 -7.75 4.23
N ALA A 46 -7.88 -7.01 3.59
CA ALA A 46 -6.99 -6.06 4.26
C ALA A 46 -7.60 -4.66 4.17
N VAL A 47 -7.78 -4.02 5.32
CA VAL A 47 -8.35 -2.68 5.44
C VAL A 47 -7.26 -1.72 5.89
N LYS A 48 -6.77 -0.86 4.99
CA LYS A 48 -5.81 0.19 5.30
C LYS A 48 -6.56 1.46 5.70
N LYS A 49 -6.66 1.71 7.00
CA LYS A 49 -7.17 2.99 7.51
C LYS A 49 -6.11 4.06 7.33
N LEU A 50 -6.42 5.08 6.54
CA LEU A 50 -5.47 6.13 6.19
C LEU A 50 -5.35 7.15 7.31
N HIS A 51 -4.14 7.69 7.49
CA HIS A 51 -3.94 8.88 8.30
C HIS A 51 -4.58 10.08 7.64
N LEU A 52 -4.86 11.12 8.42
CA LEU A 52 -5.38 12.37 7.90
C LEU A 52 -4.47 12.92 6.79
N MET A 53 -5.08 13.31 5.67
CA MET A 53 -4.39 13.85 4.50
C MET A 53 -4.88 15.28 4.22
N PRO A 54 -4.27 16.29 4.87
CA PRO A 54 -4.67 17.68 4.66
C PRO A 54 -4.54 18.07 3.19
N GLY A 55 -5.56 18.73 2.64
CA GLY A 55 -5.56 19.23 1.28
C GLY A 55 -6.04 18.24 0.21
N LEU A 56 -6.32 16.99 0.54
CA LEU A 56 -6.97 16.04 -0.36
C LEU A 56 -8.47 16.06 -0.10
N ASP A 57 -9.27 16.47 -1.10
CA ASP A 57 -10.72 16.41 -0.99
C ASP A 57 -11.29 15.02 -1.32
N ASP A 58 -12.59 14.83 -1.08
CA ASP A 58 -13.24 13.53 -1.28
C ASP A 58 -13.38 13.16 -2.75
N GLU A 59 -13.52 14.15 -3.65
CA GLU A 59 -13.62 13.92 -5.08
C GLU A 59 -12.27 13.49 -5.66
N GLU A 60 -11.21 14.19 -5.31
CA GLU A 60 -9.84 13.82 -5.70
C GLU A 60 -9.48 12.43 -5.19
N PHE A 61 -9.80 12.12 -3.92
CA PHE A 61 -9.58 10.78 -3.36
C PHE A 61 -10.31 9.70 -4.17
N LYS A 62 -11.61 9.90 -4.46
CA LYS A 62 -12.43 8.94 -5.22
C LYS A 62 -11.91 8.76 -6.65
N ASN A 63 -11.51 9.85 -7.30
CA ASN A 63 -10.99 9.80 -8.67
C ASN A 63 -9.67 9.01 -8.73
N GLU A 64 -8.72 9.28 -7.84
CA GLU A 64 -7.47 8.52 -7.80
C GLU A 64 -7.71 7.05 -7.43
N PHE A 65 -8.61 6.79 -6.48
CA PHE A 65 -8.96 5.43 -6.13
C PHE A 65 -9.54 4.67 -7.34
N ASN A 66 -10.46 5.27 -8.10
CA ASN A 66 -11.04 4.67 -9.29
C ASN A 66 -9.96 4.36 -10.34
N ASN A 67 -8.94 5.20 -10.46
CA ASN A 67 -7.80 4.93 -11.34
C ASN A 67 -7.00 3.71 -10.88
N LEU A 68 -6.75 3.58 -9.58
CA LEU A 68 -6.03 2.44 -9.00
C LEU A 68 -6.82 1.13 -9.10
N MET A 69 -8.15 1.19 -9.05
CA MET A 69 -9.01 0.02 -9.20
C MET A 69 -8.92 -0.64 -10.59
N ARG A 70 -8.41 0.08 -11.59
CA ARG A 70 -8.16 -0.46 -12.95
C ARG A 70 -6.93 -1.37 -13.00
N VAL A 71 -6.05 -1.28 -11.99
CA VAL A 71 -4.85 -2.12 -11.94
C VAL A 71 -5.26 -3.57 -11.65
N ARG A 72 -5.08 -4.44 -12.66
CA ARG A 72 -5.45 -5.85 -12.59
C ARG A 72 -4.38 -6.71 -13.25
N HIS A 73 -3.50 -7.27 -12.43
CA HIS A 73 -2.44 -8.17 -12.86
C HIS A 73 -2.19 -9.22 -11.78
N GLN A 74 -1.77 -10.42 -12.17
CA GLN A 74 -1.50 -11.51 -11.22
C GLN A 74 -0.46 -11.15 -10.14
N ASN A 75 0.45 -10.23 -10.46
CA ASN A 75 1.52 -9.80 -9.58
C ASN A 75 1.32 -8.37 -9.02
N THR A 76 0.09 -7.88 -9.01
CA THR A 76 -0.31 -6.67 -8.29
C THR A 76 -1.45 -7.00 -7.32
N ILE A 77 -1.48 -6.32 -6.19
CA ILE A 77 -2.57 -6.47 -5.24
C ILE A 77 -3.86 -5.93 -5.85
N TRP A 78 -4.96 -6.61 -5.60
CA TRP A 78 -6.27 -6.16 -6.05
C TRP A 78 -6.96 -5.33 -4.97
N LEU A 79 -7.34 -4.13 -5.35
CA LEU A 79 -8.23 -3.33 -4.53
C LEU A 79 -9.65 -3.84 -4.72
N VAL A 80 -10.36 -4.06 -3.60
CA VAL A 80 -11.74 -4.57 -3.60
C VAL A 80 -12.76 -3.49 -3.28
N GLY A 81 -12.31 -2.39 -2.64
CA GLY A 81 -13.16 -1.27 -2.33
C GLY A 81 -12.46 -0.18 -1.53
N TYR A 82 -13.21 0.83 -1.16
CA TYR A 82 -12.74 1.98 -0.38
C TYR A 82 -13.81 2.48 0.57
N CYS A 83 -13.41 3.28 1.53
CA CYS A 83 -14.30 4.11 2.33
C CYS A 83 -13.85 5.57 2.23
N CYS A 84 -14.78 6.46 1.95
CA CYS A 84 -14.55 7.90 1.93
C CYS A 84 -15.73 8.59 2.60
N HIS A 85 -15.57 8.97 3.86
CA HIS A 85 -16.62 9.56 4.66
C HIS A 85 -16.11 10.78 5.39
N THR A 86 -16.83 11.90 5.24
CA THR A 86 -16.54 13.15 5.94
C THR A 86 -17.75 13.57 6.73
N THR A 87 -17.55 13.82 8.02
CA THR A 87 -18.58 14.34 8.92
C THR A 87 -18.08 15.58 9.64
N GLU A 88 -19.03 16.44 10.04
CA GLU A 88 -18.77 17.53 10.96
C GLU A 88 -19.31 17.15 12.34
N VAL A 89 -18.46 17.24 13.35
CA VAL A 89 -18.83 16.96 14.73
C VAL A 89 -18.61 18.20 15.59
N PRO A 90 -19.56 18.55 16.47
CA PRO A 90 -19.36 19.64 17.41
C PRO A 90 -18.30 19.22 18.44
N VAL A 91 -17.28 20.03 18.60
CA VAL A 91 -16.24 19.87 19.63
C VAL A 91 -16.17 21.15 20.47
N GLU A 92 -15.89 20.98 21.75
CA GLU A 92 -15.65 22.11 22.64
C GLU A 92 -14.17 22.49 22.55
N HIS A 93 -13.91 23.75 22.20
CA HIS A 93 -12.57 24.31 22.17
C HIS A 93 -12.57 25.67 22.88
N ASN A 94 -11.81 25.79 23.96
CA ASN A 94 -11.75 27.00 24.80
C ASN A 94 -13.10 27.50 25.32
N GLY A 95 -14.05 26.60 25.61
CA GLY A 95 -15.40 26.92 26.07
C GLY A 95 -16.39 27.31 24.97
N GLU A 96 -15.99 27.25 23.71
CA GLU A 96 -16.85 27.47 22.55
C GLU A 96 -17.09 26.17 21.78
N HIS A 97 -18.30 25.95 21.29
CA HIS A 97 -18.61 24.85 20.40
C HIS A 97 -18.22 25.22 18.97
N VAL A 98 -17.22 24.52 18.44
CA VAL A 98 -16.76 24.65 17.07
C VAL A 98 -17.05 23.36 16.30
N SER A 99 -17.32 23.48 14.99
CA SER A 99 -17.45 22.30 14.13
C SER A 99 -16.08 21.79 13.73
N ALA A 100 -15.77 20.52 14.06
CA ALA A 100 -14.57 19.86 13.60
C ALA A 100 -14.90 18.90 12.45
N ARG A 101 -14.16 19.00 11.36
CA ARG A 101 -14.27 18.07 10.23
C ARG A 101 -13.52 16.78 10.57
N VAL A 102 -14.22 15.66 10.54
CA VAL A 102 -13.67 14.32 10.73
C VAL A 102 -13.71 13.57 9.39
N GLU A 103 -12.56 13.20 8.90
CA GLU A 103 -12.40 12.46 7.65
C GLU A 103 -12.01 11.01 7.97
N GLU A 104 -12.80 10.06 7.47
CA GLU A 104 -12.52 8.64 7.59
C GLU A 104 -12.32 8.04 6.21
N ARG A 105 -11.08 7.71 5.89
CA ARG A 105 -10.70 7.15 4.60
C ARG A 105 -9.98 5.83 4.80
N ALA A 106 -10.37 4.84 3.99
CA ALA A 106 -9.74 3.54 3.98
C ALA A 106 -9.65 2.97 2.56
N LEU A 107 -8.62 2.17 2.33
CA LEU A 107 -8.45 1.35 1.13
C LEU A 107 -8.57 -0.11 1.52
N CYS A 108 -9.40 -0.85 0.79
CA CYS A 108 -9.62 -2.27 1.02
C CYS A 108 -9.05 -3.08 -0.13
N SER A 109 -8.25 -4.08 0.19
CA SER A 109 -7.64 -4.98 -0.79
C SER A 109 -7.87 -6.44 -0.43
N GLU A 110 -7.57 -7.33 -1.38
CA GLU A 110 -7.49 -8.76 -1.08
C GLU A 110 -6.53 -9.02 0.09
N TYR A 111 -6.83 -10.02 0.91
CA TYR A 111 -5.94 -10.46 1.97
C TYR A 111 -5.04 -11.60 1.47
N LEU A 112 -3.74 -11.45 1.65
CA LEU A 112 -2.76 -12.44 1.23
C LEU A 112 -2.18 -13.18 2.43
N HIS A 113 -2.36 -14.51 2.43
CA HIS A 113 -2.03 -15.37 3.58
C HIS A 113 -0.53 -15.57 3.78
N GLY A 114 0.27 -15.43 2.75
CA GLY A 114 1.73 -15.58 2.81
C GLY A 114 2.45 -14.43 3.51
N GLY A 115 1.75 -13.31 3.77
CA GLY A 115 2.34 -12.12 4.38
C GLY A 115 3.29 -11.37 3.46
N SER A 116 4.12 -10.51 4.03
CA SER A 116 5.07 -9.68 3.26
C SER A 116 6.45 -10.33 3.15
N LEU A 117 7.14 -10.05 2.05
CA LEU A 117 8.44 -10.64 1.72
C LEU A 117 9.52 -10.39 2.78
N ASP A 118 9.50 -9.23 3.44
CA ASP A 118 10.46 -8.91 4.51
C ASP A 118 10.45 -9.94 5.64
N LYS A 119 9.30 -10.49 5.99
CA LYS A 119 9.18 -11.54 7.01
C LYS A 119 9.87 -12.83 6.60
N HIS A 120 9.89 -13.13 5.30
CA HIS A 120 10.56 -14.31 4.76
C HIS A 120 12.07 -14.12 4.62
N LEU A 121 12.53 -12.88 4.43
CA LEU A 121 13.95 -12.54 4.37
C LEU A 121 14.58 -12.42 5.77
N SER A 122 13.79 -12.10 6.80
CA SER A 122 14.30 -11.90 8.17
C SER A 122 14.50 -13.21 8.95
N ASN A 123 13.95 -14.32 8.48
CA ASN A 123 14.11 -15.62 9.12
C ASN A 123 15.44 -16.25 8.71
N GLU A 124 16.34 -16.50 9.66
CA GLU A 124 17.54 -17.28 9.43
C GLU A 124 17.34 -18.75 9.84
N PRO A 125 17.78 -19.70 8.98
CA PRO A 125 18.29 -19.51 7.61
C PRO A 125 17.17 -19.12 6.65
N CYS A 126 17.49 -18.34 5.60
CA CYS A 126 16.51 -17.99 4.57
C CYS A 126 15.91 -19.27 3.97
N ALA A 127 14.68 -19.58 4.38
CA ALA A 127 14.05 -20.86 4.07
C ALA A 127 13.55 -20.96 2.60
N LEU A 128 13.76 -19.90 1.81
CA LEU A 128 13.32 -19.84 0.43
C LEU A 128 14.27 -20.64 -0.47
N VAL A 129 13.78 -21.77 -0.97
CA VAL A 129 14.50 -22.53 -1.99
C VAL A 129 14.61 -21.73 -3.29
N TRP A 130 15.67 -21.94 -4.07
CA TRP A 130 15.97 -21.20 -5.30
C TRP A 130 14.79 -21.07 -6.25
N HIS A 131 14.01 -22.14 -6.43
CA HIS A 131 12.83 -22.11 -7.29
C HIS A 131 11.81 -21.04 -6.83
N THR A 132 11.61 -20.92 -5.52
CA THR A 132 10.71 -19.90 -4.93
C THR A 132 11.30 -18.51 -5.07
N CYS A 133 12.60 -18.33 -4.84
CA CYS A 133 13.29 -17.05 -5.07
C CYS A 133 13.12 -16.57 -6.52
N TYR A 134 13.37 -17.45 -7.49
CA TYR A 134 13.22 -17.13 -8.91
C TYR A 134 11.76 -16.76 -9.26
N LYS A 135 10.78 -17.49 -8.73
CA LYS A 135 9.36 -17.22 -8.91
C LYS A 135 8.99 -15.83 -8.37
N ILE A 136 9.47 -15.49 -7.17
CA ILE A 136 9.24 -14.19 -6.55
C ILE A 136 9.87 -13.08 -7.39
N ILE A 137 11.14 -13.19 -7.76
CA ILE A 137 11.85 -12.20 -8.58
C ILE A 137 11.12 -11.97 -9.91
N LYS A 138 10.79 -13.06 -10.61
CA LYS A 138 10.09 -13.00 -11.89
C LYS A 138 8.73 -12.29 -11.76
N GLY A 139 7.96 -12.62 -10.73
CA GLY A 139 6.64 -12.01 -10.51
C GLY A 139 6.74 -10.53 -10.17
N ILE A 140 7.72 -10.12 -9.35
CA ILE A 140 7.97 -8.70 -9.06
C ILE A 140 8.26 -7.94 -10.36
N CYS A 141 9.16 -8.46 -11.21
CA CYS A 141 9.49 -7.83 -12.49
C CYS A 141 8.28 -7.73 -13.43
N GLN A 142 7.45 -8.78 -13.48
CA GLN A 142 6.23 -8.78 -14.30
C GLN A 142 5.20 -7.77 -13.80
N GLY A 143 4.97 -7.71 -12.48
CA GLY A 143 4.07 -6.75 -11.87
C GLY A 143 4.52 -5.31 -12.09
N LEU A 144 5.81 -5.02 -11.89
CA LEU A 144 6.38 -3.69 -12.12
C LEU A 144 6.28 -3.28 -13.59
N ARG A 145 6.62 -4.18 -14.50
CA ARG A 145 6.48 -3.93 -15.93
C ARG A 145 5.04 -3.57 -16.30
N TYR A 146 4.06 -4.30 -15.74
CA TYR A 146 2.66 -3.99 -15.98
C TYR A 146 2.26 -2.61 -15.45
N LEU A 147 2.75 -2.18 -14.29
CA LEU A 147 2.51 -0.84 -13.76
C LEU A 147 3.12 0.25 -14.65
N HIS A 148 4.32 0.02 -15.21
CA HIS A 148 5.02 1.00 -16.03
C HIS A 148 4.55 1.04 -17.48
N GLU A 149 4.14 -0.08 -18.07
CA GLU A 149 3.87 -0.21 -19.51
C GLU A 149 2.39 -0.53 -19.81
N GLY A 150 1.61 -0.94 -18.82
CA GLY A 150 0.23 -1.40 -19.03
C GLY A 150 -0.82 -0.30 -19.14
N PHE A 151 -0.44 0.97 -19.01
CA PHE A 151 -1.34 2.12 -19.02
C PHE A 151 -0.79 3.24 -19.91
N GLU A 152 -1.67 4.10 -20.38
CA GLU A 152 -1.29 5.30 -21.15
C GLU A 152 -0.34 6.21 -20.32
N TYR A 153 -0.62 6.32 -19.03
CA TYR A 153 0.24 7.01 -18.07
C TYR A 153 0.85 5.98 -17.10
N PRO A 154 2.18 5.84 -17.07
CA PRO A 154 2.86 4.91 -16.17
C PRO A 154 2.50 5.14 -14.71
N ILE A 155 2.35 4.05 -13.97
CA ILE A 155 2.18 4.09 -12.51
C ILE A 155 3.53 3.77 -11.88
N TYR A 156 4.24 4.81 -11.40
CA TYR A 156 5.47 4.63 -10.63
C TYR A 156 5.13 4.35 -9.17
N HIS A 157 5.85 3.38 -8.59
CA HIS A 157 5.62 3.00 -7.20
C HIS A 157 6.31 3.96 -6.22
N LEU A 158 7.57 4.31 -6.48
CA LEU A 158 8.43 5.24 -5.76
C LEU A 158 8.72 4.91 -4.27
N GLU A 159 8.14 3.83 -3.75
CA GLU A 159 8.37 3.34 -2.38
C GLU A 159 8.44 1.80 -2.34
N LEU A 160 9.01 1.18 -3.38
CA LEU A 160 9.08 -0.27 -3.47
C LEU A 160 10.16 -0.82 -2.52
N LYS A 161 9.76 -1.75 -1.66
CA LYS A 161 10.59 -2.42 -0.66
C LYS A 161 9.96 -3.76 -0.26
N PRO A 162 10.67 -4.68 0.42
CA PRO A 162 10.13 -6.00 0.75
C PRO A 162 8.80 -6.00 1.51
N THR A 163 8.53 -4.98 2.32
CA THR A 163 7.23 -4.84 3.02
C THR A 163 6.06 -4.53 2.09
N LYS A 164 6.33 -4.11 0.84
CA LYS A 164 5.33 -3.83 -0.20
C LYS A 164 5.11 -5.00 -1.16
N ILE A 165 5.91 -6.05 -1.05
CA ILE A 165 5.74 -7.29 -1.78
C ILE A 165 5.02 -8.27 -0.88
N LEU A 166 3.79 -8.60 -1.22
CA LEU A 166 2.97 -9.55 -0.47
C LEU A 166 2.95 -10.89 -1.22
N LEU A 167 2.88 -11.97 -0.47
CA LEU A 167 2.90 -13.32 -1.00
C LEU A 167 1.53 -13.97 -0.79
N ASP A 168 1.03 -14.65 -1.80
CA ASP A 168 -0.16 -15.47 -1.66
C ASP A 168 0.17 -16.84 -1.02
N LYS A 169 -0.82 -17.72 -0.91
CA LYS A 169 -0.65 -19.08 -0.36
C LYS A 169 0.33 -19.95 -1.16
N ASP A 170 0.52 -19.65 -2.44
CA ASP A 170 1.39 -20.37 -3.36
C ASP A 170 2.74 -19.67 -3.55
N MET A 171 3.07 -18.70 -2.68
CA MET A 171 4.28 -17.87 -2.73
C MET A 171 4.40 -17.04 -4.02
N MET A 172 3.28 -16.71 -4.65
CA MET A 172 3.26 -15.75 -5.77
C MET A 172 3.35 -14.33 -5.23
N PRO A 173 4.27 -13.50 -5.74
CA PRO A 173 4.41 -12.14 -5.29
C PRO A 173 3.34 -11.24 -5.91
N LYS A 174 2.85 -10.31 -5.11
CA LYS A 174 1.97 -9.23 -5.53
C LYS A 174 2.50 -7.91 -4.99
N ILE A 175 2.71 -6.95 -5.88
CA ILE A 175 3.12 -5.58 -5.52
C ILE A 175 1.92 -4.86 -4.93
N GLY A 176 2.07 -4.33 -3.72
CA GLY A 176 1.05 -3.53 -3.04
C GLY A 176 1.55 -2.13 -2.70
N GLY A 177 0.62 -1.20 -2.46
CA GLY A 177 0.94 0.17 -2.08
C GLY A 177 1.38 1.09 -3.21
N PHE A 178 1.15 0.70 -4.48
CA PHE A 178 1.34 1.56 -5.64
C PHE A 178 0.27 2.66 -5.70
N GLY A 179 0.60 3.75 -6.40
CA GLY A 179 -0.31 4.88 -6.62
C GLY A 179 -0.40 5.88 -5.46
N PHE A 180 0.11 5.55 -4.28
CA PHE A 180 0.13 6.49 -3.16
C PHE A 180 0.98 7.73 -3.42
N SER A 181 2.03 7.62 -4.21
CA SER A 181 2.86 8.77 -4.59
C SER A 181 2.05 9.88 -5.27
N LYS A 182 1.07 9.53 -6.12
CA LYS A 182 0.18 10.53 -6.76
C LYS A 182 -0.78 11.17 -5.77
N LEU A 183 -1.37 10.39 -4.87
CA LEU A 183 -2.24 10.90 -3.81
C LEU A 183 -1.52 11.88 -2.87
N PHE A 184 -0.20 11.75 -2.74
CA PHE A 184 0.63 12.54 -1.83
C PHE A 184 1.54 13.56 -2.53
N ASP A 185 1.61 13.58 -3.87
CA ASP A 185 2.42 14.56 -4.62
C ASP A 185 1.90 16.01 -4.46
N SER A 186 0.64 16.19 -4.11
CA SER A 186 0.10 17.50 -3.72
C SER A 186 0.60 17.95 -2.34
N ILE A 187 1.08 17.02 -1.50
CA ILE A 187 1.66 17.29 -0.19
C ILE A 187 3.19 17.29 -0.33
N LYS A 188 3.72 18.36 -0.89
CA LYS A 188 5.17 18.64 -0.96
C LYS A 188 5.75 18.89 0.44
N THR A 189 5.98 17.83 1.19
CA THR A 189 6.95 17.84 2.28
C THR A 189 7.54 16.46 2.43
N PHE A 190 8.53 16.15 1.58
CA PHE A 190 9.52 15.17 1.97
C PHE A 190 10.32 15.79 3.13
N ASP A 191 9.87 15.51 4.34
CA ASP A 191 10.67 15.82 5.51
C ASP A 191 11.87 14.84 5.49
N SER A 192 13.04 15.40 5.18
CA SER A 192 14.29 14.66 5.06
C SER A 192 14.74 14.00 6.37
N SER A 193 14.02 14.19 7.46
CA SER A 193 14.32 13.62 8.77
C SER A 193 13.87 12.15 8.94
N GLU A 194 12.95 11.63 8.09
CA GLU A 194 12.49 10.23 8.14
C GLU A 194 13.22 9.28 7.17
N VAL A 195 14.36 9.67 6.63
CA VAL A 195 15.13 8.90 5.63
C VAL A 195 15.83 7.65 6.23
N THR A 196 15.80 7.46 7.53
CA THR A 196 16.49 6.35 8.21
C THR A 196 15.78 5.02 7.96
N GLY A 197 16.16 4.28 6.94
CA GLY A 197 15.72 2.91 6.67
C GLY A 197 15.12 2.67 5.28
N THR A 198 14.52 3.69 4.66
CA THR A 198 13.94 3.56 3.31
C THR A 198 14.92 3.99 2.22
N SER A 199 15.95 4.78 2.55
CA SER A 199 16.94 5.32 1.62
C SER A 199 17.73 4.27 0.85
N VAL A 200 17.90 3.06 1.39
CA VAL A 200 18.59 1.95 0.71
C VAL A 200 17.93 1.56 -0.62
N TYR A 201 16.61 1.74 -0.73
CA TYR A 201 15.83 1.43 -1.95
C TYR A 201 15.72 2.62 -2.91
N MET A 202 16.24 3.78 -2.54
CA MET A 202 16.18 5.01 -3.34
C MET A 202 17.42 5.13 -4.22
N PRO A 203 17.28 5.44 -5.53
CA PRO A 203 18.42 5.59 -6.41
C PRO A 203 19.24 6.85 -6.05
N PRO A 204 20.56 6.83 -6.30
CA PRO A 204 21.45 7.93 -5.95
C PRO A 204 21.06 9.28 -6.57
N GLU A 205 20.56 9.27 -7.80
CA GLU A 205 20.12 10.47 -8.50
C GLU A 205 18.87 11.11 -7.86
N TYR A 206 18.05 10.31 -7.18
CA TYR A 206 16.95 10.85 -6.40
C TYR A 206 17.45 11.48 -5.09
N ILE A 207 18.34 10.78 -4.37
CA ILE A 207 18.90 11.29 -3.10
C ILE A 207 19.67 12.59 -3.31
N SER A 208 20.47 12.68 -4.40
CA SER A 208 21.33 13.82 -4.67
C SER A 208 20.63 15.00 -5.37
N GLN A 209 19.63 14.73 -6.20
CA GLN A 209 19.05 15.72 -7.12
C GLN A 209 17.52 15.77 -7.08
N GLY A 210 16.86 14.91 -6.31
CA GLY A 210 15.39 14.79 -6.31
C GLY A 210 14.80 14.29 -7.64
N LYS A 211 15.64 13.68 -8.51
CA LYS A 211 15.22 13.29 -9.86
C LYS A 211 14.43 11.99 -9.84
N ILE A 212 13.16 12.08 -10.24
CA ILE A 212 12.28 10.91 -10.43
C ILE A 212 12.34 10.47 -11.90
N SER A 213 12.56 9.18 -12.12
CA SER A 213 12.54 8.57 -13.45
C SER A 213 11.95 7.15 -13.38
N PRO A 214 11.60 6.54 -14.53
CA PRO A 214 11.16 5.13 -14.57
C PRO A 214 12.16 4.16 -13.95
N LYS A 215 13.43 4.55 -13.88
CA LYS A 215 14.52 3.75 -13.29
C LYS A 215 14.50 3.73 -11.76
N PHE A 216 13.73 4.61 -11.12
CA PHE A 216 13.60 4.63 -9.67
C PHE A 216 13.17 3.25 -9.13
N ASP A 217 12.04 2.75 -9.61
CA ASP A 217 11.50 1.46 -9.16
C ASP A 217 12.40 0.29 -9.60
N VAL A 218 13.07 0.41 -10.74
CA VAL A 218 14.03 -0.60 -11.21
C VAL A 218 15.21 -0.73 -10.26
N PHE A 219 15.74 0.39 -9.76
CA PHE A 219 16.77 0.39 -8.72
C PHE A 219 16.29 -0.30 -7.44
N SER A 220 15.08 0.05 -6.98
CA SER A 220 14.46 -0.56 -5.79
C SER A 220 14.33 -2.08 -5.95
N VAL A 221 13.87 -2.56 -7.13
CA VAL A 221 13.80 -3.99 -7.44
C VAL A 221 15.19 -4.64 -7.42
N GLY A 222 16.21 -3.97 -7.95
CA GLY A 222 17.59 -4.45 -7.92
C GLY A 222 18.05 -4.72 -6.48
N VAL A 223 17.79 -3.81 -5.55
CA VAL A 223 18.12 -4.00 -4.13
C VAL A 223 17.34 -5.16 -3.52
N ILE A 224 16.03 -5.27 -3.82
CA ILE A 224 15.20 -6.40 -3.35
C ILE A 224 15.73 -7.74 -3.86
N ILE A 225 16.13 -7.81 -5.14
CA ILE A 225 16.74 -9.03 -5.72
C ILE A 225 18.00 -9.41 -4.97
N LEU A 226 18.90 -8.46 -4.71
CA LEU A 226 20.11 -8.72 -3.94
C LEU A 226 19.78 -9.29 -2.55
N GLN A 227 18.80 -8.74 -1.85
CA GLN A 227 18.36 -9.25 -0.55
C GLN A 227 17.80 -10.68 -0.63
N ILE A 228 17.03 -11.00 -1.68
CA ILE A 228 16.52 -12.36 -1.91
C ILE A 228 17.67 -13.33 -2.17
N MET A 229 18.69 -12.91 -2.92
CA MET A 229 19.83 -13.76 -3.34
C MET A 229 20.83 -14.00 -2.22
N VAL A 230 21.10 -12.99 -1.41
CA VAL A 230 22.15 -13.03 -0.39
C VAL A 230 21.60 -13.52 0.96
N GLY A 231 20.29 -13.41 1.18
CA GLY A 231 19.65 -13.77 2.46
C GLY A 231 20.15 -12.86 3.57
N LYS A 232 19.93 -11.56 3.43
CA LYS A 232 20.43 -10.51 4.31
C LYS A 232 21.93 -10.46 4.47
#